data_3103ee0ef421badeda1ae72723df4de9
#
_entry.id   3103ee0ef421badeda1ae72723df4de9
#
_cell.length_a   1.000
_cell.length_b   1.000
_cell.length_c   1.000
_cell.angle_alpha   90.00
_cell.angle_beta   90.00
_cell.angle_gamma   90.00
#
_symmetry.space_group_name_H-M   'P 1'
#
loop_
_entity.id
_entity.type
_entity.pdbx_description
1 polymer ?
#
loop_
_entity_poly.entity_id
_entity_poly.type
_entity_poly.pdbx_seq_one_letter_code
_entity_poly.pdbx_strand_id
1 'polypeptide(L)'
;MPAFTGILEPSIFVEDTLRCSATIAAALTPSPVAPMLPLESIIPLEPGSWFNNLPVEQNERSRTGTKVDSFLDDYYYRIHATPASFPFGPVLSELVDEFYVWNSFFVQKTCADIVTTFSPAEYTLAGLADPFTLEPLEYTTYTITVPKEGSAEFEATITFDFGAAGSRVVFLSGTRMIVFAFCPQLKIPESLEWLTDIITPNDGVGSEQRISVRTIPRQKFTYSVPLKTEKEQSRFEAVMFGAQKRSFGLPIWTERVTHTSTITAADGTITVDTTNADFRDESYALIWKSITEYEAVKIDTVAAGLLTLESPVVATYTGTKFILPLRIAQVNSSVKKTNSMAGLMIATVNFSVKDNILQTGYTPATTYKTFPVLEVGSKQFGRTAKASDSDSDSFVQDYESGDFDYYSDSEFNMITQGWGFVNEDKAACWDFRLFLHSLYGMQGTIWVPTYKDDLAQADTIGAADTSFQIENIKLAENMTYNTLRTHLAFIKPDGTTYYREITGIVELDENIEVISIDAFLGEEIAVGGCMISFLDLCRRASDTAKIDWFFFDHYNINETYMAVVE
;
A
#
# COMPACT_ATOMS: atom_id res chain seq x y z
N MET A 1 -0.09 -17.47 45.75
CA MET A 1 -1.03 -16.70 44.92
C MET A 1 -0.43 -16.72 43.53
N PRO A 2 -1.11 -17.25 42.50
CA PRO A 2 -0.61 -17.11 41.14
C PRO A 2 -0.65 -15.63 40.78
N ALA A 3 0.39 -15.16 40.15
CA ALA A 3 0.50 -13.77 39.75
C ALA A 3 -0.62 -13.42 38.74
N PHE A 4 -1.30 -12.34 38.98
CA PHE A 4 -2.36 -11.78 38.15
C PHE A 4 -1.85 -11.24 36.79
N THR A 5 -0.89 -11.88 36.18
CA THR A 5 -0.26 -11.42 34.93
C THR A 5 -1.20 -11.48 33.72
N GLY A 6 -2.22 -12.34 33.74
CA GLY A 6 -3.19 -12.44 32.65
C GLY A 6 -4.30 -11.37 32.67
N ILE A 7 -4.48 -10.68 33.79
CA ILE A 7 -5.53 -9.64 33.93
C ILE A 7 -5.16 -8.33 33.25
N LEU A 8 -3.89 -8.16 32.89
CA LEU A 8 -3.36 -6.94 32.30
C LEU A 8 -3.19 -6.99 30.77
N GLU A 9 -3.60 -8.08 30.12
CA GLU A 9 -3.59 -8.10 28.66
C GLU A 9 -4.70 -7.21 28.09
N PRO A 10 -4.36 -6.23 27.27
CA PRO A 10 -5.32 -5.23 26.76
C PRO A 10 -6.51 -5.85 25.99
N SER A 11 -6.32 -7.00 25.38
CA SER A 11 -7.34 -7.71 24.61
C SER A 11 -8.47 -8.27 25.47
N ILE A 12 -8.16 -8.72 26.70
CA ILE A 12 -9.17 -9.26 27.63
C ILE A 12 -10.10 -8.16 28.12
N PHE A 13 -9.56 -6.95 28.30
CA PHE A 13 -10.35 -5.82 28.77
C PHE A 13 -11.25 -5.22 27.68
N VAL A 14 -10.84 -5.23 26.41
CA VAL A 14 -11.62 -4.62 25.32
C VAL A 14 -12.90 -5.41 25.04
N GLU A 15 -12.86 -6.73 25.04
CA GLU A 15 -14.04 -7.55 24.76
C GLU A 15 -14.98 -7.69 25.95
N ASP A 16 -14.45 -7.73 27.16
CA ASP A 16 -15.26 -7.83 28.37
C ASP A 16 -15.80 -6.47 28.86
N THR A 17 -15.17 -5.35 28.49
CA THR A 17 -15.72 -4.00 28.79
C THR A 17 -17.04 -3.72 28.10
N LEU A 18 -17.35 -4.40 26.99
CA LEU A 18 -18.68 -4.33 26.37
C LEU A 18 -19.79 -4.94 27.24
N ARG A 19 -19.45 -5.74 28.24
CA ARG A 19 -20.38 -6.40 29.17
C ARG A 19 -20.31 -5.89 30.59
N CYS A 20 -19.24 -5.18 30.94
CA CYS A 20 -19.17 -4.45 32.21
C CYS A 20 -20.11 -3.26 32.19
N SER A 21 -20.58 -2.86 33.35
CA SER A 21 -21.35 -1.63 33.40
C SER A 21 -20.54 -0.45 32.86
N ALA A 22 -21.18 0.48 32.20
CA ALA A 22 -20.53 1.67 31.64
C ALA A 22 -19.68 2.44 32.69
N THR A 23 -20.02 2.33 33.94
CA THR A 23 -19.29 2.96 35.08
C THR A 23 -17.95 2.28 35.31
N ILE A 24 -17.88 0.95 35.27
CA ILE A 24 -16.64 0.20 35.46
C ILE A 24 -15.75 0.35 34.22
N ALA A 25 -16.32 0.26 33.03
CA ALA A 25 -15.60 0.48 31.79
C ALA A 25 -14.96 1.87 31.70
N ALA A 26 -15.67 2.91 32.10
CA ALA A 26 -15.15 4.29 32.16
C ALA A 26 -14.02 4.48 33.16
N ALA A 27 -14.03 3.71 34.27
CA ALA A 27 -12.96 3.75 35.27
C ALA A 27 -11.70 2.99 34.83
N LEU A 28 -11.85 1.99 33.95
CA LEU A 28 -10.75 1.17 33.46
C LEU A 28 -10.09 1.69 32.16
N THR A 29 -10.78 2.56 31.41
CA THR A 29 -10.18 3.23 30.25
C THR A 29 -9.44 4.49 30.70
N PRO A 30 -8.10 4.54 30.61
CA PRO A 30 -7.37 5.76 30.91
C PRO A 30 -7.72 6.81 29.84
N SER A 31 -8.50 7.81 30.24
CA SER A 31 -8.67 9.00 29.41
C SER A 31 -7.43 9.87 29.55
N PRO A 32 -6.70 10.16 28.47
CA PRO A 32 -5.51 11.01 28.56
C PRO A 32 -5.83 12.47 28.90
N VAL A 33 -7.10 12.82 29.05
CA VAL A 33 -7.55 14.22 29.24
C VAL A 33 -8.30 14.44 30.59
N ALA A 34 -8.72 13.38 31.27
CA ALA A 34 -9.37 13.53 32.56
C ALA A 34 -8.33 13.53 33.69
N PRO A 35 -8.35 14.49 34.61
CA PRO A 35 -7.54 14.38 35.81
C PRO A 35 -7.91 13.06 36.49
N MET A 36 -6.93 12.23 36.78
CA MET A 36 -7.14 10.99 37.53
C MET A 36 -7.80 11.38 38.85
N LEU A 37 -9.06 11.03 38.99
CA LEU A 37 -9.71 11.13 40.30
C LEU A 37 -8.91 10.25 41.26
N PRO A 38 -8.64 10.73 42.48
CA PRO A 38 -7.97 9.91 43.49
C PRO A 38 -8.70 8.57 43.63
N LEU A 39 -7.95 7.50 43.75
CA LEU A 39 -8.51 6.15 43.91
C LEU A 39 -9.57 6.08 45.02
N GLU A 40 -9.41 6.91 46.04
CA GLU A 40 -10.33 7.10 47.17
C GLU A 40 -11.71 7.64 46.76
N SER A 41 -11.83 8.30 45.61
CA SER A 41 -13.12 8.76 45.08
C SER A 41 -13.82 7.72 44.22
N ILE A 42 -13.11 6.67 43.83
CA ILE A 42 -13.63 5.60 42.97
C ILE A 42 -14.06 4.38 43.79
N ILE A 43 -13.40 4.17 44.95
CA ILE A 43 -13.69 3.05 45.86
C ILE A 43 -14.43 3.60 47.08
N PRO A 44 -15.66 3.20 47.32
CA PRO A 44 -16.35 3.59 48.54
C PRO A 44 -15.66 3.01 49.75
N LEU A 45 -15.47 3.83 50.77
CA LEU A 45 -14.81 3.46 52.01
C LEU A 45 -15.62 2.50 52.89
N GLU A 46 -16.90 2.29 52.60
CA GLU A 46 -17.76 1.43 53.41
C GLU A 46 -18.13 0.14 52.68
N PRO A 47 -17.83 -1.04 53.26
CA PRO A 47 -18.21 -2.33 52.71
C PRO A 47 -19.73 -2.45 52.56
N GLY A 48 -20.20 -2.76 51.37
CA GLY A 48 -21.61 -3.03 51.10
C GLY A 48 -22.44 -1.83 50.64
N SER A 49 -21.89 -0.63 50.66
CA SER A 49 -22.65 0.56 50.26
C SER A 49 -22.45 0.92 48.78
N TRP A 50 -21.40 0.43 48.14
CA TRP A 50 -21.04 0.87 46.83
C TRP A 50 -22.13 0.66 45.77
N PHE A 51 -22.71 -0.51 45.74
CA PHE A 51 -23.74 -0.83 44.77
C PHE A 51 -25.13 -0.37 45.16
N ASN A 52 -25.29 -0.08 46.48
CA ASN A 52 -26.52 0.50 46.97
C ASN A 52 -26.48 2.03 47.02
N ASN A 53 -25.29 2.60 46.94
CA ASN A 53 -25.03 4.04 47.05
C ASN A 53 -24.49 4.67 45.75
N LEU A 54 -24.82 4.17 44.60
CA LEU A 54 -25.04 5.18 43.58
C LEU A 54 -25.96 6.23 44.23
N PRO A 55 -25.70 7.55 44.10
CA PRO A 55 -26.56 8.57 44.67
C PRO A 55 -27.93 8.48 44.04
N VAL A 56 -28.61 7.51 44.49
CA VAL A 56 -30.00 7.34 44.29
C VAL A 56 -30.59 8.29 45.29
N GLU A 57 -30.95 9.48 44.82
CA GLU A 57 -31.90 10.23 45.59
C GLU A 57 -33.00 9.27 45.98
N GLN A 58 -33.18 9.12 47.26
CA GLN A 58 -34.26 8.34 47.87
C GLN A 58 -35.58 9.02 47.57
N ASN A 59 -35.96 9.10 46.32
CA ASN A 59 -37.32 9.36 45.97
C ASN A 59 -38.02 8.02 45.95
N GLU A 60 -39.06 7.87 46.73
CA GLU A 60 -39.92 6.70 46.91
C GLU A 60 -40.61 6.19 45.62
N ARG A 61 -40.11 6.57 44.47
CA ARG A 61 -40.59 6.07 43.17
C ARG A 61 -39.77 4.83 42.79
N SER A 62 -40.48 3.72 42.63
CA SER A 62 -39.92 2.45 42.20
C SER A 62 -38.92 2.67 41.09
N ARG A 63 -37.66 2.46 41.36
CA ARG A 63 -36.61 2.48 40.36
C ARG A 63 -36.41 1.08 39.87
N THR A 64 -36.72 0.88 38.65
CA THR A 64 -36.11 -0.18 37.83
C THR A 64 -34.67 0.23 37.53
N GLY A 65 -33.84 0.32 38.54
CA GLY A 65 -32.42 0.46 38.39
C GLY A 65 -31.85 -0.92 38.05
N THR A 66 -31.18 -1.05 36.96
CA THR A 66 -30.39 -2.24 36.70
C THR A 66 -29.31 -2.31 37.76
N LYS A 67 -29.26 -3.38 38.54
CA LYS A 67 -28.19 -3.64 39.50
C LYS A 67 -26.89 -3.66 38.67
N VAL A 68 -25.94 -2.81 39.05
CA VAL A 68 -24.60 -2.85 38.49
C VAL A 68 -23.86 -3.97 39.21
N ASP A 69 -23.46 -4.99 38.47
CA ASP A 69 -22.70 -6.10 39.02
C ASP A 69 -21.29 -5.63 39.44
N SER A 70 -20.70 -6.25 40.44
CA SER A 70 -19.33 -5.96 40.83
C SER A 70 -18.35 -6.49 39.81
N PHE A 71 -17.14 -5.90 39.73
CA PHE A 71 -16.06 -6.47 38.92
C PHE A 71 -15.82 -7.97 39.24
N LEU A 72 -15.93 -8.35 40.50
CA LEU A 72 -15.79 -9.73 40.93
C LEU A 72 -16.87 -10.61 40.33
N ASP A 73 -18.14 -10.18 40.29
CA ASP A 73 -19.24 -10.93 39.70
C ASP A 73 -19.15 -10.94 38.17
N ASP A 74 -18.73 -9.85 37.59
CA ASP A 74 -18.51 -9.75 36.13
C ASP A 74 -17.37 -10.64 35.63
N TYR A 75 -16.33 -10.83 36.45
CA TYR A 75 -15.13 -11.57 36.04
C TYR A 75 -15.15 -13.02 36.54
N TYR A 76 -15.42 -13.28 37.79
CA TYR A 76 -15.33 -14.63 38.37
C TYR A 76 -16.67 -15.35 38.25
N TYR A 77 -17.72 -15.07 38.38
CA TYR A 77 -18.94 -15.90 38.33
C TYR A 77 -19.53 -16.06 36.93
N ARG A 78 -18.68 -16.39 35.99
CA ARG A 78 -19.11 -16.68 34.60
C ARG A 78 -18.14 -17.60 33.87
N ILE A 79 -18.54 -18.05 32.70
CA ILE A 79 -17.65 -18.76 31.78
C ILE A 79 -17.05 -17.72 30.81
N HIS A 80 -15.76 -17.83 30.52
CA HIS A 80 -15.08 -17.03 29.52
C HIS A 80 -14.70 -17.88 28.33
N ALA A 81 -14.79 -17.34 27.14
CA ALA A 81 -14.18 -17.86 25.94
C ALA A 81 -13.26 -16.77 25.38
N THR A 82 -11.97 -17.05 25.25
CA THR A 82 -10.97 -16.03 24.89
C THR A 82 -9.97 -16.59 23.89
N PRO A 83 -9.79 -15.95 22.73
CA PRO A 83 -10.59 -14.83 22.22
C PRO A 83 -12.02 -15.25 21.84
N ALA A 84 -12.98 -14.31 21.94
CA ALA A 84 -14.39 -14.57 21.63
C ALA A 84 -14.74 -14.30 20.16
N SER A 85 -13.80 -13.79 19.37
CA SER A 85 -14.00 -13.49 17.95
C SER A 85 -12.72 -13.75 17.17
N PHE A 86 -12.88 -14.42 16.02
CA PHE A 86 -11.81 -14.73 15.08
C PHE A 86 -12.13 -14.15 13.71
N PRO A 87 -11.68 -12.92 13.42
CA PRO A 87 -11.75 -12.36 12.08
C PRO A 87 -10.59 -12.90 11.23
N PHE A 88 -10.72 -14.10 10.67
CA PHE A 88 -9.67 -14.73 9.85
C PHE A 88 -9.29 -13.92 8.61
N GLY A 89 -10.14 -12.96 8.20
CA GLY A 89 -9.89 -12.17 7.01
C GLY A 89 -9.83 -13.04 5.74
N PRO A 90 -8.82 -12.83 4.89
CA PRO A 90 -8.65 -13.59 3.64
C PRO A 90 -7.97 -14.94 3.88
N VAL A 91 -8.66 -16.04 3.59
CA VAL A 91 -8.17 -17.41 3.76
C VAL A 91 -7.71 -17.98 2.42
N LEU A 92 -6.42 -18.17 2.22
CA LEU A 92 -5.78 -18.76 1.03
C LEU A 92 -5.15 -20.12 1.30
N SER A 93 -4.78 -20.36 2.54
CA SER A 93 -4.25 -21.64 3.05
C SER A 93 -5.12 -22.11 4.21
N GLU A 94 -4.87 -23.31 4.70
CA GLU A 94 -5.44 -23.76 5.95
C GLU A 94 -4.93 -22.89 7.09
N LEU A 95 -5.83 -22.41 7.94
CA LEU A 95 -5.51 -21.61 9.13
C LEU A 95 -5.90 -22.39 10.37
N VAL A 96 -5.04 -22.34 11.38
CA VAL A 96 -5.23 -23.01 12.66
C VAL A 96 -5.06 -21.99 13.77
N ASP A 97 -6.08 -21.84 14.60
CA ASP A 97 -6.08 -20.93 15.75
C ASP A 97 -6.59 -21.62 17.00
N GLU A 98 -6.23 -21.09 18.16
CA GLU A 98 -6.61 -21.64 19.45
C GLU A 98 -7.35 -20.62 20.31
N PHE A 99 -8.28 -21.11 21.10
CA PHE A 99 -8.96 -20.32 22.13
C PHE A 99 -9.18 -21.15 23.38
N TYR A 100 -9.40 -20.44 24.48
CA TYR A 100 -9.58 -21.05 25.80
C TYR A 100 -11.02 -20.85 26.26
N VAL A 101 -11.61 -21.93 26.79
CA VAL A 101 -12.87 -21.86 27.56
C VAL A 101 -12.53 -22.04 29.03
N TRP A 102 -12.78 -21.03 29.83
CA TRP A 102 -12.39 -20.97 31.21
C TRP A 102 -13.61 -20.90 32.14
N ASN A 103 -13.66 -21.81 33.12
CA ASN A 103 -14.61 -21.77 34.21
C ASN A 103 -14.10 -20.84 35.32
N SER A 104 -14.55 -19.60 35.37
CA SER A 104 -14.14 -18.69 36.43
C SER A 104 -14.98 -18.80 37.71
N PHE A 105 -15.92 -19.73 37.77
CA PHE A 105 -16.63 -20.03 39.01
C PHE A 105 -15.72 -20.80 39.97
N PHE A 106 -15.98 -20.62 41.28
CA PHE A 106 -15.34 -21.39 42.33
C PHE A 106 -16.03 -22.74 42.58
N VAL A 107 -16.87 -23.18 41.67
CA VAL A 107 -17.56 -24.45 41.63
C VAL A 107 -17.49 -25.08 40.25
N GLN A 108 -17.53 -26.35 40.20
CA GLN A 108 -17.54 -27.15 38.94
C GLN A 108 -18.72 -26.72 38.05
N LYS A 109 -18.48 -26.63 36.75
CA LYS A 109 -19.49 -26.32 35.72
C LYS A 109 -19.44 -27.35 34.60
N THR A 110 -20.60 -27.79 34.17
CA THR A 110 -20.75 -28.74 33.07
C THR A 110 -21.27 -28.02 31.84
N CYS A 111 -20.55 -28.12 30.72
CA CYS A 111 -21.05 -27.78 29.42
C CYS A 111 -21.96 -28.93 28.94
N ALA A 112 -23.20 -28.62 28.69
CA ALA A 112 -24.19 -29.63 28.30
C ALA A 112 -24.13 -29.90 26.79
N ASP A 113 -23.86 -28.84 25.99
CA ASP A 113 -23.90 -28.94 24.54
C ASP A 113 -22.96 -27.89 23.90
N ILE A 114 -22.39 -28.25 22.74
CA ILE A 114 -21.62 -27.34 21.89
C ILE A 114 -22.39 -27.17 20.56
N VAL A 115 -23.11 -26.07 20.45
CA VAL A 115 -23.91 -25.78 19.25
C VAL A 115 -23.11 -24.99 18.24
N THR A 116 -22.97 -25.50 17.04
CA THR A 116 -22.32 -24.84 15.91
C THR A 116 -23.35 -24.45 14.85
N THR A 117 -23.29 -23.20 14.35
CA THR A 117 -24.27 -22.70 13.36
C THR A 117 -23.93 -23.08 11.93
N PHE A 118 -22.76 -23.66 11.67
CA PHE A 118 -22.33 -24.03 10.33
C PHE A 118 -21.96 -25.51 10.18
N SER A 119 -22.00 -25.97 8.91
CA SER A 119 -21.61 -27.32 8.53
C SER A 119 -20.14 -27.61 8.89
N PRO A 120 -19.81 -28.85 9.27
CA PRO A 120 -18.42 -29.27 9.52
C PRO A 120 -17.44 -29.06 8.36
N ALA A 121 -17.95 -28.78 7.15
CA ALA A 121 -17.14 -28.46 5.98
C ALA A 121 -16.53 -27.05 6.02
N GLU A 122 -17.04 -26.15 6.88
CA GLU A 122 -16.55 -24.77 6.94
C GLU A 122 -15.36 -24.59 7.90
N TYR A 123 -15.34 -25.36 8.98
CA TYR A 123 -14.24 -25.43 9.94
C TYR A 123 -14.32 -26.73 10.72
N THR A 124 -13.24 -27.09 11.34
CA THR A 124 -13.20 -28.19 12.32
C THR A 124 -12.82 -27.66 13.69
N LEU A 125 -13.49 -28.16 14.72
CA LEU A 125 -13.22 -27.83 16.12
C LEU A 125 -12.63 -29.07 16.80
N ALA A 126 -11.43 -28.96 17.34
CA ALA A 126 -10.80 -29.98 18.14
C ALA A 126 -10.70 -29.52 19.59
N GLY A 127 -11.06 -30.37 20.52
CA GLY A 127 -11.07 -30.12 21.97
C GLY A 127 -11.91 -31.16 22.70
N LEU A 128 -12.39 -30.82 23.88
CA LEU A 128 -13.28 -31.71 24.66
C LEU A 128 -14.63 -31.81 23.93
N ALA A 129 -15.12 -33.01 23.77
CA ALA A 129 -16.46 -33.26 23.25
C ALA A 129 -17.52 -33.04 24.35
N ASP A 130 -18.71 -32.58 23.96
CA ASP A 130 -19.87 -32.42 24.80
C ASP A 130 -20.52 -33.79 25.15
N PRO A 131 -21.05 -33.98 26.36
CA PRO A 131 -20.92 -33.08 27.50
C PRO A 131 -19.53 -33.19 28.19
N PHE A 132 -18.99 -32.09 28.66
CA PHE A 132 -17.76 -32.05 29.45
C PHE A 132 -17.91 -31.18 30.69
N THR A 133 -17.00 -31.36 31.64
CA THR A 133 -17.03 -30.70 32.94
C THR A 133 -15.71 -30.00 33.20
N LEU A 134 -15.76 -28.76 33.66
CA LEU A 134 -14.61 -27.96 34.09
C LEU A 134 -14.64 -27.81 35.61
N GLU A 135 -13.53 -28.14 36.24
CA GLU A 135 -13.30 -27.93 37.68
C GLU A 135 -13.27 -26.40 38.00
N PRO A 136 -13.36 -26.02 39.27
CA PRO A 136 -13.23 -24.62 39.64
C PRO A 136 -11.95 -23.98 39.12
N LEU A 137 -12.05 -22.84 38.40
CA LEU A 137 -10.94 -22.09 37.81
C LEU A 137 -10.14 -22.86 36.74
N GLU A 138 -10.67 -23.94 36.25
CA GLU A 138 -10.07 -24.74 35.17
C GLU A 138 -10.40 -24.14 33.82
N TYR A 139 -9.45 -24.26 32.87
CA TYR A 139 -9.67 -23.93 31.46
C TYR A 139 -9.36 -25.15 30.58
N THR A 140 -9.97 -25.14 29.41
CA THR A 140 -9.68 -26.07 28.34
C THR A 140 -9.37 -25.34 27.05
N THR A 141 -8.47 -25.88 26.23
CA THR A 141 -8.08 -25.31 24.95
C THR A 141 -8.87 -25.97 23.83
N TYR A 142 -9.35 -25.17 22.92
CA TYR A 142 -9.95 -25.61 21.67
C TYR A 142 -9.13 -25.09 20.50
N THR A 143 -8.96 -25.93 19.49
CA THR A 143 -8.28 -25.58 18.24
C THR A 143 -9.30 -25.50 17.13
N ILE A 144 -9.32 -24.39 16.42
CA ILE A 144 -10.14 -24.16 15.23
C ILE A 144 -9.25 -24.33 14.02
N THR A 145 -9.65 -25.19 13.09
CA THR A 145 -8.98 -25.32 11.79
C THR A 145 -9.95 -24.91 10.69
N VAL A 146 -9.61 -23.88 9.94
CA VAL A 146 -10.39 -23.38 8.80
C VAL A 146 -9.73 -23.86 7.51
N PRO A 147 -10.36 -24.78 6.76
CA PRO A 147 -9.83 -25.29 5.51
C PRO A 147 -9.89 -24.22 4.40
N LYS A 148 -9.00 -24.34 3.41
CA LYS A 148 -8.99 -23.46 2.23
C LYS A 148 -10.21 -23.64 1.32
N GLU A 149 -10.87 -24.80 1.40
CA GLU A 149 -12.08 -25.12 0.62
C GLU A 149 -13.33 -24.85 1.45
N GLY A 150 -14.42 -24.43 0.78
CA GLY A 150 -15.71 -24.12 1.40
C GLY A 150 -16.38 -22.90 0.78
N SER A 151 -17.33 -22.30 1.49
CA SER A 151 -18.05 -21.11 1.05
C SER A 151 -17.12 -19.91 0.85
N ALA A 152 -17.41 -19.05 -0.11
CA ALA A 152 -16.59 -17.87 -0.40
C ALA A 152 -16.51 -16.90 0.79
N GLU A 153 -17.61 -16.73 1.47
CA GLU A 153 -17.71 -15.97 2.73
C GLU A 153 -18.32 -16.90 3.76
N PHE A 154 -17.83 -16.87 4.96
CA PHE A 154 -18.39 -17.62 6.07
C PHE A 154 -18.47 -16.76 7.32
N GLU A 155 -19.59 -16.89 7.99
CA GLU A 155 -19.81 -16.40 9.35
C GLU A 155 -20.36 -17.57 10.15
N ALA A 156 -19.69 -17.93 11.23
CA ALA A 156 -20.07 -19.05 12.06
C ALA A 156 -20.04 -18.66 13.54
N THR A 157 -20.82 -19.37 14.33
CA THR A 157 -20.78 -19.22 15.79
C THR A 157 -20.61 -20.59 16.43
N ILE A 158 -19.79 -20.65 17.46
CA ILE A 158 -19.65 -21.80 18.35
C ILE A 158 -20.23 -21.38 19.69
N THR A 159 -21.30 -22.02 20.11
CA THR A 159 -21.97 -21.72 21.37
C THR A 159 -21.77 -22.85 22.37
N PHE A 160 -21.14 -22.55 23.47
CA PHE A 160 -20.99 -23.45 24.61
C PHE A 160 -22.11 -23.21 25.60
N ASP A 161 -22.97 -24.19 25.84
CA ASP A 161 -24.07 -24.08 26.77
C ASP A 161 -23.73 -24.69 28.13
N PHE A 162 -23.60 -23.83 29.13
CA PHE A 162 -23.39 -24.22 30.51
C PHE A 162 -24.67 -24.12 31.36
N GLY A 163 -25.83 -24.15 30.74
CA GLY A 163 -27.13 -24.10 31.40
C GLY A 163 -27.30 -22.86 32.26
N ALA A 164 -27.54 -23.02 33.55
CA ALA A 164 -27.74 -21.90 34.49
C ALA A 164 -26.52 -20.99 34.64
N ALA A 165 -25.31 -21.42 34.25
CA ALA A 165 -24.11 -20.58 34.25
C ALA A 165 -24.02 -19.68 33.01
N GLY A 166 -24.99 -19.77 32.10
CA GLY A 166 -25.06 -19.02 30.85
C GLY A 166 -24.35 -19.72 29.68
N SER A 167 -24.56 -19.21 28.49
CA SER A 167 -23.88 -19.66 27.27
C SER A 167 -22.79 -18.68 26.86
N ARG A 168 -21.77 -19.21 26.17
CA ARG A 168 -20.68 -18.41 25.57
C ARG A 168 -20.60 -18.66 24.09
N VAL A 169 -20.46 -17.60 23.34
CA VAL A 169 -20.44 -17.62 21.88
C VAL A 169 -19.05 -17.15 21.43
N VAL A 170 -18.45 -17.95 20.55
CA VAL A 170 -17.24 -17.59 19.79
C VAL A 170 -17.67 -17.32 18.36
N PHE A 171 -17.29 -16.16 17.83
CA PHE A 171 -17.63 -15.73 16.49
C PHE A 171 -16.47 -16.02 15.53
N LEU A 172 -16.78 -16.60 14.40
CA LEU A 172 -15.82 -16.86 13.32
C LEU A 172 -16.29 -16.12 12.08
N SER A 173 -15.42 -15.40 11.42
CA SER A 173 -15.72 -14.79 10.13
C SER A 173 -14.50 -14.79 9.23
N GLY A 174 -14.72 -14.96 7.92
CA GLY A 174 -13.63 -14.94 6.96
C GLY A 174 -14.13 -15.00 5.52
N THR A 175 -13.20 -14.73 4.61
CA THR A 175 -13.44 -14.76 3.16
C THR A 175 -12.44 -15.70 2.52
N ARG A 176 -12.90 -16.81 1.94
CA ARG A 176 -12.03 -17.72 1.20
C ARG A 176 -11.67 -17.18 -0.15
N MET A 177 -10.40 -17.15 -0.45
CA MET A 177 -9.88 -16.64 -1.70
C MET A 177 -9.42 -17.77 -2.62
N ILE A 178 -9.42 -17.49 -3.93
CA ILE A 178 -8.90 -18.40 -4.94
C ILE A 178 -7.60 -17.81 -5.49
N VAL A 179 -6.55 -18.63 -5.56
CA VAL A 179 -5.30 -18.22 -6.22
C VAL A 179 -5.52 -18.13 -7.72
N PHE A 180 -5.19 -16.98 -8.32
CA PHE A 180 -5.15 -16.81 -9.77
C PHE A 180 -3.83 -17.33 -10.33
N ALA A 181 -3.69 -18.66 -10.39
CA ALA A 181 -2.43 -19.33 -10.75
C ALA A 181 -2.10 -19.34 -12.26
N PHE A 182 -2.80 -18.54 -13.06
CA PHE A 182 -2.57 -18.44 -14.50
C PHE A 182 -1.42 -17.47 -14.81
N CYS A 183 -0.38 -17.99 -15.47
CA CYS A 183 0.76 -17.17 -15.86
C CYS A 183 0.40 -16.30 -17.09
N PRO A 184 0.57 -14.98 -17.03
CA PRO A 184 0.31 -14.11 -18.15
C PRO A 184 1.33 -14.31 -19.28
N GLN A 185 1.00 -13.83 -20.46
CA GLN A 185 1.87 -13.96 -21.64
C GLN A 185 2.93 -12.86 -21.65
N LEU A 186 4.20 -13.26 -21.75
CA LEU A 186 5.36 -12.38 -21.73
C LEU A 186 5.46 -11.37 -22.89
N LYS A 187 4.69 -11.52 -23.95
CA LYS A 187 4.73 -10.64 -25.14
C LYS A 187 3.59 -9.63 -25.19
N ILE A 188 2.62 -9.73 -24.29
CA ILE A 188 1.53 -8.78 -24.19
C ILE A 188 1.80 -8.01 -22.91
N PRO A 189 1.92 -6.69 -22.97
CA PRO A 189 2.28 -5.91 -21.79
C PRO A 189 1.27 -6.14 -20.68
N GLU A 190 1.77 -6.54 -19.52
CA GLU A 190 1.03 -6.41 -18.29
C GLU A 190 1.04 -4.93 -17.93
N SER A 191 -0.10 -4.37 -17.61
CA SER A 191 -0.13 -3.01 -17.12
C SER A 191 -0.41 -2.97 -15.63
N LEU A 192 0.42 -2.24 -14.94
CA LEU A 192 0.21 -1.84 -13.56
C LEU A 192 -0.14 -0.35 -13.54
N GLU A 193 -1.29 -0.02 -13.04
CA GLU A 193 -1.73 1.35 -12.84
C GLU A 193 -1.76 1.68 -11.35
N TRP A 194 -1.15 2.79 -10.97
CA TRP A 194 -1.31 3.39 -9.64
C TRP A 194 -2.17 4.64 -9.75
N LEU A 195 -3.14 4.74 -8.88
CA LEU A 195 -4.06 5.87 -8.80
C LEU A 195 -3.97 6.48 -7.41
N THR A 196 -3.54 7.74 -7.34
CA THR A 196 -3.36 8.47 -6.07
C THR A 196 -4.53 9.38 -5.72
N ASP A 197 -5.32 9.83 -6.69
CA ASP A 197 -6.45 10.77 -6.51
C ASP A 197 -6.05 12.02 -5.71
N ILE A 198 -5.40 12.95 -6.35
CA ILE A 198 -5.07 14.28 -5.82
C ILE A 198 -6.08 15.28 -6.35
N ILE A 199 -6.62 16.11 -5.50
CA ILE A 199 -7.39 17.28 -5.90
C ILE A 199 -6.46 18.49 -5.88
N THR A 200 -6.30 19.12 -7.02
CA THR A 200 -5.49 20.33 -7.18
C THR A 200 -6.40 21.46 -7.67
N PRO A 201 -7.04 22.22 -6.77
CA PRO A 201 -7.73 23.43 -7.18
C PRO A 201 -6.69 24.43 -7.68
N ASN A 202 -6.91 24.96 -8.86
CA ASN A 202 -6.13 26.04 -9.44
C ASN A 202 -6.80 27.36 -9.09
N ASP A 203 -6.07 28.26 -8.44
CA ASP A 203 -6.60 29.54 -7.92
C ASP A 203 -6.35 30.69 -8.91
N GLY A 204 -6.14 30.37 -10.18
CA GLY A 204 -6.07 31.35 -11.29
C GLY A 204 -4.80 32.18 -11.39
N VAL A 205 -3.93 32.18 -10.40
CA VAL A 205 -2.71 33.02 -10.35
C VAL A 205 -1.43 32.16 -10.18
N GLY A 206 -1.50 30.89 -10.58
CA GLY A 206 -0.35 29.99 -10.45
C GLY A 206 -0.13 29.44 -9.03
N SER A 207 -0.98 29.79 -8.06
CA SER A 207 -0.96 29.16 -6.75
C SER A 207 -1.83 27.91 -6.78
N GLU A 208 -1.21 26.77 -6.46
CA GLU A 208 -1.89 25.49 -6.43
C GLU A 208 -1.93 24.94 -5.01
N GLN A 209 -3.13 24.66 -4.55
CA GLN A 209 -3.31 23.88 -3.34
C GLN A 209 -3.59 22.43 -3.68
N ARG A 210 -2.70 21.51 -3.28
CA ARG A 210 -2.81 20.07 -3.54
C ARG A 210 -3.31 19.36 -2.31
N ILE A 211 -4.47 18.75 -2.45
CA ILE A 211 -5.11 18.00 -1.38
C ILE A 211 -5.17 16.53 -1.78
N SER A 212 -4.47 15.68 -1.04
CA SER A 212 -4.59 14.22 -1.21
C SER A 212 -5.91 13.74 -0.65
N VAL A 213 -6.71 13.10 -1.49
CA VAL A 213 -7.98 12.47 -1.09
C VAL A 213 -7.72 11.10 -0.47
N ARG A 214 -6.62 10.47 -0.83
CA ARG A 214 -6.23 9.13 -0.37
C ARG A 214 -4.81 9.14 0.17
N THR A 215 -4.63 8.46 1.27
CA THR A 215 -3.31 8.28 1.89
C THR A 215 -2.50 7.15 1.26
N ILE A 216 -3.17 6.21 0.57
CA ILE A 216 -2.55 5.02 -0.02
C ILE A 216 -2.95 4.91 -1.50
N PRO A 217 -1.98 4.82 -2.42
CA PRO A 217 -2.25 4.62 -3.84
C PRO A 217 -2.97 3.31 -4.11
N ARG A 218 -3.94 3.30 -5.02
CA ARG A 218 -4.60 2.08 -5.48
C ARG A 218 -3.85 1.47 -6.65
N GLN A 219 -3.63 0.16 -6.58
CA GLN A 219 -3.00 -0.61 -7.65
C GLN A 219 -4.06 -1.38 -8.46
N LYS A 220 -3.92 -1.34 -9.77
CA LYS A 220 -4.70 -2.14 -10.71
C LYS A 220 -3.75 -2.90 -11.62
N PHE A 221 -4.01 -4.18 -11.80
CA PHE A 221 -3.26 -5.05 -12.71
C PHE A 221 -4.15 -5.50 -13.85
N THR A 222 -3.62 -5.46 -15.07
CA THR A 222 -4.25 -6.05 -16.26
C THR A 222 -3.41 -7.23 -16.71
N TYR A 223 -3.97 -8.43 -16.60
CA TYR A 223 -3.31 -9.67 -17.02
C TYR A 223 -3.93 -10.23 -18.28
N SER A 224 -3.08 -10.51 -19.26
CA SER A 224 -3.45 -11.21 -20.49
C SER A 224 -2.90 -12.63 -20.46
N VAL A 225 -3.79 -13.60 -20.32
CA VAL A 225 -3.48 -15.00 -20.10
C VAL A 225 -3.72 -15.82 -21.35
N PRO A 226 -2.71 -16.50 -21.92
CA PRO A 226 -2.90 -17.44 -23.01
C PRO A 226 -3.35 -18.80 -22.47
N LEU A 227 -4.48 -19.26 -22.91
CA LEU A 227 -5.07 -20.56 -22.59
C LEU A 227 -4.92 -21.48 -23.81
N LYS A 228 -3.97 -22.39 -23.72
CA LYS A 228 -3.50 -23.19 -24.87
C LYS A 228 -4.25 -24.49 -25.07
N THR A 229 -4.93 -24.97 -24.04
CA THR A 229 -5.66 -26.24 -24.06
C THR A 229 -7.10 -26.03 -23.63
N GLU A 230 -8.02 -26.86 -24.14
CA GLU A 230 -9.44 -26.84 -23.72
C GLU A 230 -9.59 -27.05 -22.20
N LYS A 231 -8.71 -27.86 -21.59
CA LYS A 231 -8.70 -28.06 -20.14
C LYS A 231 -8.33 -26.79 -19.38
N GLU A 232 -7.36 -26.03 -19.85
CA GLU A 232 -7.01 -24.72 -19.25
C GLU A 232 -8.15 -23.72 -19.42
N GLN A 233 -8.80 -23.71 -20.60
CA GLN A 233 -9.96 -22.85 -20.88
C GLN A 233 -11.12 -23.17 -19.94
N SER A 234 -11.47 -24.46 -19.81
CA SER A 234 -12.53 -24.91 -18.90
C SER A 234 -12.22 -24.59 -17.43
N ARG A 235 -10.95 -24.76 -17.02
CA ARG A 235 -10.49 -24.39 -15.66
C ARG A 235 -10.60 -22.88 -15.43
N PHE A 236 -10.19 -22.07 -16.41
CA PHE A 236 -10.30 -20.62 -16.34
C PHE A 236 -11.77 -20.21 -16.21
N GLU A 237 -12.66 -20.78 -17.03
CA GLU A 237 -14.11 -20.53 -16.96
C GLU A 237 -14.68 -20.86 -15.56
N ALA A 238 -14.31 -22.01 -15.01
CA ALA A 238 -14.76 -22.41 -13.67
C ALA A 238 -14.28 -21.44 -12.58
N VAL A 239 -13.02 -21.00 -12.64
CA VAL A 239 -12.47 -20.02 -11.70
C VAL A 239 -13.16 -18.66 -11.83
N MET A 240 -13.44 -18.23 -13.05
CA MET A 240 -14.03 -16.91 -13.32
C MET A 240 -15.54 -16.86 -13.18
N PHE A 241 -16.24 -18.00 -13.10
CA PHE A 241 -17.71 -18.07 -12.99
C PHE A 241 -18.27 -17.32 -11.78
N GLY A 242 -17.56 -17.42 -10.64
CA GLY A 242 -17.93 -16.73 -9.39
C GLY A 242 -17.13 -15.47 -9.10
N ALA A 243 -16.38 -14.94 -10.07
CA ALA A 243 -15.36 -13.91 -9.86
C ALA A 243 -15.89 -12.60 -9.23
N GLN A 244 -17.11 -12.20 -9.52
CA GLN A 244 -17.68 -10.93 -9.04
C GLN A 244 -17.86 -10.85 -7.51
N LYS A 245 -18.00 -11.99 -6.86
CA LYS A 245 -18.20 -12.07 -5.39
C LYS A 245 -16.99 -12.59 -4.64
N ARG A 246 -15.88 -12.92 -5.35
CA ARG A 246 -14.71 -13.53 -4.74
C ARG A 246 -13.50 -12.62 -4.78
N SER A 247 -12.72 -12.67 -3.73
CA SER A 247 -11.36 -12.14 -3.71
C SER A 247 -10.39 -13.20 -4.24
N PHE A 248 -9.34 -12.73 -4.90
CA PHE A 248 -8.30 -13.57 -5.48
C PHE A 248 -6.97 -13.28 -4.81
N GLY A 249 -6.19 -14.34 -4.60
CA GLY A 249 -4.74 -14.22 -4.41
C GLY A 249 -4.10 -13.99 -5.78
N LEU A 250 -3.68 -12.77 -6.05
CA LEU A 250 -3.08 -12.34 -7.32
C LEU A 250 -1.57 -12.42 -7.24
N PRO A 251 -0.89 -13.35 -7.97
CA PRO A 251 0.57 -13.40 -8.02
C PRO A 251 1.12 -12.22 -8.79
N ILE A 252 2.16 -11.57 -8.26
CA ILE A 252 2.86 -10.49 -8.96
C ILE A 252 3.98 -11.12 -9.81
N TRP A 253 3.67 -11.41 -11.07
CA TRP A 253 4.56 -12.16 -11.96
C TRP A 253 5.86 -11.44 -12.29
N THR A 254 5.84 -10.12 -12.31
CA THR A 254 7.02 -9.27 -12.54
C THR A 254 8.03 -9.33 -11.40
N GLU A 255 7.61 -9.77 -10.22
CA GLU A 255 8.44 -9.88 -9.02
C GLU A 255 8.83 -11.32 -8.68
N ARG A 256 8.56 -12.26 -9.60
CA ARG A 256 8.88 -13.66 -9.41
C ARG A 256 10.36 -13.88 -9.11
N VAL A 257 10.64 -14.81 -8.22
CA VAL A 257 11.99 -15.28 -7.90
C VAL A 257 12.10 -16.76 -8.28
N THR A 258 13.12 -17.10 -9.06
CA THR A 258 13.37 -18.49 -9.44
C THR A 258 14.01 -19.23 -8.28
N HIS A 259 13.43 -20.37 -7.91
CA HIS A 259 13.92 -21.23 -6.83
C HIS A 259 14.14 -22.65 -7.35
N THR A 260 15.35 -23.19 -7.16
CA THR A 260 15.74 -24.51 -7.66
C THR A 260 15.90 -25.57 -6.57
N SER A 261 16.15 -25.13 -5.31
CA SER A 261 16.29 -26.05 -4.17
C SER A 261 14.95 -26.71 -3.85
N THR A 262 14.98 -27.93 -3.34
CA THR A 262 13.76 -28.61 -2.91
C THR A 262 13.15 -27.90 -1.72
N ILE A 263 11.85 -27.67 -1.76
CA ILE A 263 11.03 -27.28 -0.61
C ILE A 263 10.29 -28.54 -0.17
N THR A 264 10.49 -28.93 1.07
CA THR A 264 9.93 -30.18 1.61
C THR A 264 8.62 -29.90 2.34
N ALA A 265 7.69 -30.84 2.31
CA ALA A 265 6.51 -30.78 3.18
C ALA A 265 6.94 -30.62 4.64
N ALA A 266 6.22 -29.78 5.36
CA ALA A 266 6.51 -29.32 6.73
C ALA A 266 7.67 -28.31 6.90
N ASP A 267 8.27 -27.79 5.81
CA ASP A 267 9.19 -26.66 5.91
C ASP A 267 8.44 -25.40 6.39
N GLY A 268 8.89 -24.81 7.48
CA GLY A 268 8.36 -23.55 8.04
C GLY A 268 9.07 -22.32 7.53
N THR A 269 10.09 -22.47 6.67
CA THR A 269 10.87 -21.36 6.11
C THR A 269 11.21 -21.61 4.65
N ILE A 270 11.31 -20.52 3.86
CA ILE A 270 11.73 -20.61 2.45
C ILE A 270 12.87 -19.61 2.25
N THR A 271 14.03 -20.08 1.82
CA THR A 271 15.15 -19.23 1.43
C THR A 271 14.90 -18.69 0.03
N VAL A 272 14.67 -17.38 -0.10
CA VAL A 272 14.38 -16.71 -1.37
C VAL A 272 14.92 -15.29 -1.33
N ASP A 273 15.40 -14.79 -2.47
CA ASP A 273 15.79 -13.38 -2.57
C ASP A 273 14.56 -12.48 -2.41
N THR A 274 14.47 -11.79 -1.29
CA THR A 274 13.39 -10.86 -0.94
C THR A 274 13.67 -9.43 -1.40
N THR A 275 14.85 -9.16 -1.94
CA THR A 275 15.21 -7.84 -2.48
C THR A 275 14.44 -7.55 -3.76
N ASN A 276 14.04 -6.30 -3.96
CA ASN A 276 13.33 -5.85 -5.16
C ASN A 276 12.05 -6.65 -5.48
N ALA A 277 11.35 -7.07 -4.43
CA ALA A 277 10.05 -7.75 -4.52
C ALA A 277 9.17 -7.37 -3.33
N ASP A 278 7.87 -7.29 -3.56
CA ASP A 278 6.90 -6.82 -2.59
C ASP A 278 6.42 -7.96 -1.66
N PHE A 279 7.38 -8.68 -1.05
CA PHE A 279 7.07 -9.56 0.08
C PHE A 279 6.83 -8.74 1.34
N ARG A 280 5.81 -9.08 2.10
CA ARG A 280 5.41 -8.34 3.31
C ARG A 280 5.16 -9.29 4.47
N ASP A 281 5.40 -8.81 5.68
CA ASP A 281 4.97 -9.51 6.90
C ASP A 281 3.45 -9.68 6.90
N GLU A 282 2.97 -10.74 7.48
CA GLU A 282 1.55 -11.11 7.60
C GLU A 282 0.78 -11.17 6.26
N SER A 283 1.49 -11.31 5.14
CA SER A 283 0.93 -11.39 3.79
C SER A 283 1.07 -12.82 3.23
N TYR A 284 0.92 -12.95 1.92
CA TYR A 284 0.94 -14.26 1.26
C TYR A 284 2.03 -14.34 0.20
N ALA A 285 2.59 -15.54 0.01
CA ALA A 285 3.42 -15.89 -1.13
C ALA A 285 2.83 -17.09 -1.88
N LEU A 286 3.18 -17.21 -3.14
CA LEU A 286 2.83 -18.34 -3.98
C LEU A 286 4.09 -19.14 -4.32
N ILE A 287 4.09 -20.43 -4.00
CA ILE A 287 5.00 -21.41 -4.57
C ILE A 287 4.34 -21.92 -5.85
N TRP A 288 4.90 -21.60 -7.01
CA TRP A 288 4.29 -21.97 -8.29
C TRP A 288 5.24 -22.78 -9.15
N LYS A 289 4.80 -23.93 -9.62
CA LYS A 289 5.51 -24.78 -10.56
C LYS A 289 4.72 -24.96 -11.86
N SER A 290 3.41 -25.06 -11.75
CA SER A 290 2.50 -25.13 -12.89
C SER A 290 1.10 -24.63 -12.50
N ILE A 291 0.21 -24.50 -13.48
CA ILE A 291 -1.19 -24.12 -13.26
C ILE A 291 -1.97 -25.12 -12.38
N THR A 292 -1.43 -26.33 -12.22
CA THR A 292 -2.03 -27.39 -11.38
C THR A 292 -1.21 -27.73 -10.15
N GLU A 293 0.04 -27.28 -10.08
CA GLU A 293 0.98 -27.59 -9.00
C GLU A 293 1.49 -26.27 -8.41
N TYR A 294 0.77 -25.77 -7.42
CA TYR A 294 1.07 -24.55 -6.71
C TYR A 294 0.48 -24.59 -5.29
N GLU A 295 1.02 -23.78 -4.41
CA GLU A 295 0.56 -23.60 -3.04
C GLU A 295 0.72 -22.15 -2.61
N ALA A 296 -0.32 -21.58 -2.03
CA ALA A 296 -0.25 -20.29 -1.35
C ALA A 296 0.10 -20.51 0.11
N VAL A 297 1.10 -19.79 0.59
CA VAL A 297 1.58 -19.86 1.97
C VAL A 297 1.43 -18.48 2.62
N LYS A 298 1.05 -18.44 3.89
CA LYS A 298 1.00 -17.21 4.67
C LYS A 298 2.38 -16.94 5.25
N ILE A 299 2.86 -15.71 5.05
CA ILE A 299 4.13 -15.24 5.58
C ILE A 299 3.88 -14.68 6.98
N ASP A 300 4.65 -15.10 7.95
CA ASP A 300 4.71 -14.50 9.28
C ASP A 300 5.68 -13.30 9.24
N THR A 301 6.93 -13.54 8.87
CA THR A 301 7.95 -12.48 8.81
C THR A 301 8.82 -12.59 7.56
N VAL A 302 9.27 -11.44 7.06
CA VAL A 302 10.20 -11.30 5.93
C VAL A 302 11.56 -10.82 6.44
N ALA A 303 12.59 -11.60 6.18
CA ALA A 303 13.98 -11.21 6.41
C ALA A 303 14.76 -11.17 5.09
N ALA A 304 15.96 -10.60 5.12
CA ALA A 304 16.83 -10.60 3.94
C ALA A 304 17.16 -12.03 3.50
N GLY A 305 16.62 -12.43 2.36
CA GLY A 305 16.83 -13.77 1.79
C GLY A 305 16.03 -14.90 2.43
N LEU A 306 15.05 -14.61 3.30
CA LEU A 306 14.29 -15.63 4.03
C LEU A 306 12.84 -15.20 4.25
N LEU A 307 11.91 -16.11 3.98
CA LEU A 307 10.51 -16.00 4.40
C LEU A 307 10.27 -17.01 5.52
N THR A 308 9.75 -16.56 6.66
CA THR A 308 9.20 -17.41 7.72
C THR A 308 7.71 -17.54 7.49
N LEU A 309 7.19 -18.77 7.58
CA LEU A 309 5.80 -19.07 7.31
C LEU A 309 5.02 -19.23 8.60
N GLU A 310 3.78 -18.75 8.64
CA GLU A 310 2.87 -18.96 9.76
C GLU A 310 2.47 -20.45 9.88
N SER A 311 2.25 -21.11 8.72
CA SER A 311 1.98 -22.54 8.64
C SER A 311 2.97 -23.20 7.69
N PRO A 312 3.47 -24.40 8.01
CA PRO A 312 4.41 -25.11 7.16
C PRO A 312 3.84 -25.46 5.77
N VAL A 313 4.73 -25.61 4.79
CA VAL A 313 4.37 -26.05 3.43
C VAL A 313 3.75 -27.45 3.48
N VAL A 314 2.65 -27.66 2.77
CA VAL A 314 1.90 -28.93 2.76
C VAL A 314 2.51 -29.92 1.76
N ALA A 315 2.91 -29.44 0.57
CA ALA A 315 3.42 -30.30 -0.50
C ALA A 315 4.93 -30.17 -0.67
N THR A 316 5.56 -31.21 -1.19
CA THR A 316 6.99 -31.20 -1.55
C THR A 316 7.16 -30.72 -2.99
N TYR A 317 7.97 -29.69 -3.19
CA TYR A 317 8.27 -29.10 -4.50
C TYR A 317 9.73 -29.37 -4.88
N THR A 318 9.92 -30.13 -5.93
CA THR A 318 11.24 -30.45 -6.50
C THR A 318 11.43 -29.75 -7.86
N GLY A 319 12.68 -29.53 -8.26
CA GLY A 319 13.03 -28.89 -9.52
C GLY A 319 12.77 -27.38 -9.51
N THR A 320 12.79 -26.78 -10.71
CA THR A 320 12.60 -25.33 -10.87
C THR A 320 11.16 -24.94 -10.61
N LYS A 321 10.98 -23.95 -9.74
CA LYS A 321 9.72 -23.33 -9.39
C LYS A 321 9.91 -21.84 -9.17
N PHE A 322 8.82 -21.11 -9.06
CA PHE A 322 8.82 -19.67 -8.81
C PHE A 322 8.18 -19.38 -7.46
N ILE A 323 8.79 -18.46 -6.73
CA ILE A 323 8.21 -17.87 -5.52
C ILE A 323 7.77 -16.45 -5.89
N LEU A 324 6.51 -16.14 -5.65
CA LEU A 324 5.90 -14.86 -6.03
C LEU A 324 5.19 -14.24 -4.82
N PRO A 325 5.28 -12.93 -4.62
CA PRO A 325 4.40 -12.25 -3.69
C PRO A 325 2.96 -12.33 -4.20
N LEU A 326 2.01 -12.54 -3.29
CA LEU A 326 0.57 -12.51 -3.56
C LEU A 326 -0.04 -11.24 -3.03
N ARG A 327 -1.00 -10.68 -3.79
CA ARG A 327 -1.84 -9.58 -3.35
C ARG A 327 -3.29 -9.99 -3.33
N ILE A 328 -4.04 -9.44 -2.38
CA ILE A 328 -5.48 -9.64 -2.32
C ILE A 328 -6.12 -8.72 -3.35
N ALA A 329 -6.77 -9.29 -4.34
CA ALA A 329 -7.35 -8.53 -5.44
C ALA A 329 -8.78 -8.96 -5.76
N GLN A 330 -9.51 -8.10 -6.44
CA GLN A 330 -10.84 -8.38 -6.95
C GLN A 330 -10.90 -8.02 -8.43
N VAL A 331 -11.65 -8.79 -9.20
CA VAL A 331 -11.95 -8.48 -10.60
C VAL A 331 -12.90 -7.28 -10.64
N ASN A 332 -12.49 -6.21 -11.32
CA ASN A 332 -13.23 -4.94 -11.34
C ASN A 332 -14.00 -4.66 -12.63
N SER A 333 -13.86 -5.51 -13.64
CA SER A 333 -14.52 -5.33 -14.94
C SER A 333 -14.84 -6.66 -15.61
N SER A 334 -15.49 -6.60 -16.77
CA SER A 334 -15.76 -7.78 -17.59
C SER A 334 -14.44 -8.42 -18.07
N VAL A 335 -14.39 -9.75 -18.03
CA VAL A 335 -13.29 -10.53 -18.59
C VAL A 335 -13.44 -10.56 -20.10
N LYS A 336 -12.44 -10.05 -20.81
CA LYS A 336 -12.40 -10.11 -22.29
C LYS A 336 -11.73 -11.40 -22.73
N LYS A 337 -12.37 -12.13 -23.64
CA LYS A 337 -11.87 -13.38 -24.20
C LYS A 337 -11.78 -13.25 -25.70
N THR A 338 -10.62 -13.55 -26.27
CA THR A 338 -10.38 -13.49 -27.71
C THR A 338 -9.80 -14.82 -28.18
N ASN A 339 -10.49 -15.47 -29.09
CA ASN A 339 -9.95 -16.66 -29.77
C ASN A 339 -9.03 -16.20 -30.88
N SER A 340 -7.74 -16.40 -30.68
CA SER A 340 -6.70 -15.95 -31.62
C SER A 340 -6.47 -16.97 -32.76
N MET A 341 -6.58 -18.26 -32.43
CA MET A 341 -6.43 -19.38 -33.37
C MET A 341 -7.27 -20.57 -32.87
N ALA A 342 -7.45 -21.61 -33.69
CA ALA A 342 -8.07 -22.84 -33.24
C ALA A 342 -7.30 -23.41 -32.04
N GLY A 343 -7.97 -23.46 -30.89
CA GLY A 343 -7.41 -23.97 -29.63
C GLY A 343 -6.63 -22.98 -28.76
N LEU A 344 -6.39 -21.73 -29.22
CA LEU A 344 -5.76 -20.70 -28.40
C LEU A 344 -6.73 -19.57 -28.07
N MET A 345 -7.07 -19.43 -26.80
CA MET A 345 -7.84 -18.31 -26.28
C MET A 345 -6.93 -17.40 -25.44
N ILE A 346 -7.03 -16.11 -25.64
CA ILE A 346 -6.40 -15.10 -24.79
C ILE A 346 -7.48 -14.45 -23.94
N ALA A 347 -7.33 -14.54 -22.63
CA ALA A 347 -8.23 -13.92 -21.68
C ALA A 347 -7.56 -12.71 -21.01
N THR A 348 -8.18 -11.55 -21.07
CA THR A 348 -7.71 -10.34 -20.38
C THR A 348 -8.59 -10.06 -19.18
N VAL A 349 -7.95 -9.96 -18.01
CA VAL A 349 -8.60 -9.75 -16.72
C VAL A 349 -8.01 -8.53 -16.04
N ASN A 350 -8.86 -7.66 -15.54
CA ASN A 350 -8.47 -6.47 -14.77
C ASN A 350 -8.74 -6.71 -13.29
N PHE A 351 -7.71 -6.55 -12.49
CA PHE A 351 -7.75 -6.70 -11.04
C PHE A 351 -7.54 -5.37 -10.34
N SER A 352 -8.27 -5.12 -9.27
CA SER A 352 -8.00 -4.07 -8.29
C SER A 352 -7.48 -4.69 -7.01
N VAL A 353 -6.35 -4.23 -6.54
CA VAL A 353 -5.72 -4.69 -5.30
C VAL A 353 -6.44 -4.07 -4.11
N LYS A 354 -6.67 -4.85 -3.05
CA LYS A 354 -7.32 -4.42 -1.81
C LYS A 354 -6.32 -4.11 -0.70
N ASP A 355 -5.23 -4.84 -0.62
CA ASP A 355 -4.16 -4.74 0.38
C ASP A 355 -3.05 -3.77 -0.06
N ASN A 356 -3.44 -2.59 -0.55
CA ASN A 356 -2.50 -1.56 -0.96
C ASN A 356 -1.75 -0.98 0.23
N ILE A 357 -0.47 -0.66 0.02
CA ILE A 357 0.36 0.11 0.95
C ILE A 357 1.06 1.24 0.22
N LEU A 358 1.46 2.26 0.96
CA LEU A 358 2.42 3.23 0.48
C LEU A 358 3.82 2.63 0.65
N GLN A 359 4.50 2.39 -0.46
CA GLN A 359 5.89 1.93 -0.40
C GLN A 359 6.81 3.11 -0.13
N THR A 360 7.70 2.95 0.82
CA THR A 360 8.69 3.94 1.25
C THR A 360 10.10 3.39 1.03
N GLY A 361 11.11 4.24 1.17
CA GLY A 361 12.51 3.82 1.06
C GLY A 361 13.22 4.34 -0.18
N TYR A 362 12.56 5.13 -1.04
CA TYR A 362 13.26 5.84 -2.10
C TYR A 362 14.20 6.88 -1.52
N THR A 363 15.46 6.83 -1.95
CA THR A 363 16.48 7.85 -1.63
C THR A 363 16.93 8.46 -2.94
N PRO A 364 16.66 9.77 -3.17
CA PRO A 364 17.11 10.43 -4.39
C PRO A 364 18.64 10.47 -4.42
N ALA A 365 19.23 10.21 -5.58
CA ALA A 365 20.67 10.27 -5.75
C ALA A 365 21.17 11.71 -5.59
N THR A 366 20.40 12.68 -6.05
CA THR A 366 20.72 14.11 -5.96
C THR A 366 19.50 14.90 -5.52
N THR A 367 19.74 15.88 -4.67
CA THR A 367 18.72 16.87 -4.25
C THR A 367 19.24 18.28 -4.52
N TYR A 368 18.36 19.16 -4.96
CA TYR A 368 18.64 20.57 -5.10
C TYR A 368 17.53 21.39 -4.44
N LYS A 369 17.87 22.38 -3.63
CA LYS A 369 16.90 23.18 -2.86
C LYS A 369 15.80 22.31 -2.21
N THR A 370 16.16 21.24 -1.52
CA THR A 370 15.28 20.29 -0.80
C THR A 370 14.50 19.29 -1.65
N PHE A 371 14.33 19.51 -2.95
CA PHE A 371 13.61 18.61 -3.83
C PHE A 371 14.56 17.67 -4.59
N PRO A 372 14.11 16.43 -4.90
CA PRO A 372 14.87 15.51 -5.72
C PRO A 372 15.08 16.06 -7.13
N VAL A 373 16.17 15.66 -7.77
CA VAL A 373 16.41 15.95 -9.19
C VAL A 373 16.19 14.68 -10.00
N LEU A 374 15.49 14.78 -11.13
CA LEU A 374 15.31 13.68 -12.08
C LEU A 374 16.61 13.46 -12.84
N GLU A 375 17.35 12.43 -12.45
CA GLU A 375 18.57 12.02 -13.17
C GLU A 375 18.19 10.98 -14.25
N VAL A 376 18.38 11.37 -15.52
CA VAL A 376 18.10 10.52 -16.67
C VAL A 376 19.41 10.14 -17.36
N GLY A 377 19.54 8.86 -17.69
CA GLY A 377 20.74 8.32 -18.34
C GLY A 377 21.56 7.45 -17.39
N SER A 378 22.85 7.43 -17.48
CA SER A 378 23.77 6.43 -16.94
C SER A 378 23.69 6.10 -15.44
N LYS A 379 22.87 6.78 -14.65
CA LYS A 379 22.91 6.60 -13.19
C LYS A 379 21.65 6.00 -12.56
N GLN A 380 20.45 6.27 -13.09
CA GLN A 380 19.24 5.82 -12.42
C GLN A 380 18.14 5.26 -13.33
N PHE A 381 17.84 5.91 -14.45
CA PHE A 381 16.72 5.49 -15.31
C PHE A 381 17.11 5.52 -16.80
N GLY A 382 16.83 4.44 -17.53
CA GLY A 382 16.99 4.39 -18.97
C GLY A 382 15.98 5.30 -19.68
N ARG A 383 16.41 5.98 -20.74
CA ARG A 383 15.59 6.93 -21.50
C ARG A 383 15.33 6.46 -22.92
N THR A 384 14.09 6.56 -23.42
CA THR A 384 13.76 6.26 -24.83
C THR A 384 13.34 7.47 -25.64
N ALA A 385 12.57 8.39 -25.06
CA ALA A 385 12.02 9.52 -25.79
C ALA A 385 11.83 10.72 -24.87
N LYS A 386 11.88 11.90 -25.45
CA LYS A 386 11.53 13.16 -24.82
C LYS A 386 10.65 13.98 -25.75
N ALA A 387 9.59 14.51 -25.23
CA ALA A 387 8.79 15.58 -25.83
C ALA A 387 8.74 16.75 -24.86
N SER A 388 8.63 17.96 -25.36
CA SER A 388 8.32 19.12 -24.53
C SER A 388 7.31 19.97 -25.28
N ASP A 389 6.23 20.30 -24.62
CA ASP A 389 5.16 21.11 -25.12
C ASP A 389 5.08 22.41 -24.31
N SER A 390 4.69 23.49 -24.95
CA SER A 390 4.43 24.77 -24.32
C SER A 390 2.97 25.11 -24.60
N ASP A 391 2.13 24.91 -23.60
CA ASP A 391 0.70 25.15 -23.71
C ASP A 391 0.36 26.54 -23.18
N SER A 392 -0.43 27.31 -23.96
CA SER A 392 -1.03 28.53 -23.47
C SER A 392 -2.44 28.23 -22.92
N ASP A 393 -2.63 28.47 -21.65
CA ASP A 393 -3.98 28.45 -21.06
C ASP A 393 -4.65 29.80 -21.39
N SER A 394 -5.16 29.91 -22.64
CA SER A 394 -5.80 31.15 -23.12
C SER A 394 -7.24 30.85 -23.53
N PHE A 395 -8.14 31.69 -23.02
CA PHE A 395 -9.52 31.69 -23.44
C PHE A 395 -9.69 32.72 -24.57
N VAL A 396 -10.24 32.28 -25.69
CA VAL A 396 -10.53 33.16 -26.83
C VAL A 396 -11.96 33.64 -26.70
N GLN A 397 -12.14 34.94 -26.61
CA GLN A 397 -13.43 35.60 -26.69
C GLN A 397 -13.64 36.14 -28.09
N ASP A 398 -14.45 35.45 -28.91
CA ASP A 398 -14.83 35.88 -30.24
C ASP A 398 -16.16 36.62 -30.17
N TYR A 399 -16.15 37.86 -30.62
CA TYR A 399 -17.34 38.76 -30.64
C TYR A 399 -18.15 38.62 -31.95
N GLU A 400 -17.84 37.64 -32.82
CA GLU A 400 -18.49 37.48 -34.14
C GLU A 400 -18.44 38.72 -35.04
N SER A 401 -17.60 39.69 -34.69
CA SER A 401 -17.40 40.95 -35.43
C SER A 401 -16.16 40.91 -36.34
N GLY A 402 -15.45 39.79 -36.35
CA GLY A 402 -14.16 39.61 -37.01
C GLY A 402 -12.98 40.04 -36.13
N ASP A 403 -13.25 40.45 -34.92
CA ASP A 403 -12.28 40.77 -33.88
C ASP A 403 -12.43 39.79 -32.71
N PHE A 404 -11.34 39.39 -32.08
CA PHE A 404 -11.32 38.49 -30.95
C PHE A 404 -10.23 38.90 -29.97
N ASP A 405 -10.47 38.64 -28.69
CA ASP A 405 -9.51 38.87 -27.61
C ASP A 405 -9.07 37.57 -27.00
N TYR A 406 -7.80 37.52 -26.58
CA TYR A 406 -7.24 36.46 -25.79
C TYR A 406 -7.16 36.85 -24.32
N TYR A 407 -7.72 36.01 -23.47
CA TYR A 407 -7.55 36.13 -22.03
C TYR A 407 -6.72 34.95 -21.54
N SER A 408 -5.68 35.22 -20.78
CA SER A 408 -4.90 34.23 -20.06
C SER A 408 -4.75 34.66 -18.61
N ASP A 409 -4.98 33.75 -17.70
CA ASP A 409 -4.72 33.96 -16.26
C ASP A 409 -3.23 33.84 -15.93
N SER A 410 -2.43 33.36 -16.86
CA SER A 410 -0.98 33.16 -16.71
C SER A 410 -0.22 34.08 -17.68
N GLU A 411 0.83 34.72 -17.20
CA GLU A 411 1.74 35.51 -18.02
C GLU A 411 2.69 34.63 -18.86
N PHE A 412 2.82 33.37 -18.52
CA PHE A 412 3.74 32.43 -19.16
C PHE A 412 3.00 31.17 -19.61
N ASN A 413 3.49 30.62 -20.72
CA ASN A 413 3.02 29.32 -21.18
C ASN A 413 3.37 28.22 -20.18
N MET A 414 2.44 27.31 -19.95
CA MET A 414 2.68 26.11 -19.16
C MET A 414 3.65 25.19 -19.92
N ILE A 415 4.74 24.83 -19.27
CA ILE A 415 5.77 23.95 -19.84
C ILE A 415 5.52 22.54 -19.38
N THR A 416 5.35 21.62 -20.32
CA THR A 416 5.27 20.18 -20.04
C THR A 416 6.45 19.44 -20.66
N GLN A 417 6.98 18.47 -19.94
CA GLN A 417 8.08 17.61 -20.39
C GLN A 417 7.64 16.15 -20.32
N GLY A 418 7.51 15.50 -21.49
CA GLY A 418 7.20 14.08 -21.62
C GLY A 418 8.47 13.23 -21.69
N TRP A 419 8.57 12.20 -20.87
CA TRP A 419 9.70 11.30 -20.77
C TRP A 419 9.27 9.85 -20.90
N GLY A 420 9.97 9.10 -21.76
CA GLY A 420 9.88 7.65 -21.82
C GLY A 420 11.04 6.99 -21.08
N PHE A 421 10.74 6.08 -20.17
CA PHE A 421 11.73 5.32 -19.41
C PHE A 421 11.65 3.85 -19.79
N VAL A 422 12.78 3.23 -20.05
CA VAL A 422 12.94 1.80 -20.24
C VAL A 422 13.98 1.31 -19.26
N ASN A 423 13.62 0.37 -18.44
CA ASN A 423 14.53 -0.29 -17.51
C ASN A 423 14.60 -1.79 -17.83
N GLU A 424 15.80 -2.31 -17.81
CA GLU A 424 16.14 -3.68 -18.19
C GLU A 424 16.65 -4.52 -17.00
N ASP A 425 16.60 -3.94 -15.79
CA ASP A 425 17.04 -4.57 -14.56
C ASP A 425 15.96 -4.51 -13.50
N LYS A 426 15.78 -5.60 -12.77
CA LYS A 426 14.79 -5.74 -11.71
C LYS A 426 14.99 -4.71 -10.58
N ALA A 427 16.26 -4.41 -10.23
CA ALA A 427 16.57 -3.42 -9.21
C ALA A 427 16.17 -2.01 -9.65
N ALA A 428 16.52 -1.62 -10.89
CA ALA A 428 16.13 -0.34 -11.46
C ALA A 428 14.61 -0.20 -11.59
N CYS A 429 13.92 -1.31 -11.92
CA CYS A 429 12.46 -1.36 -11.93
C CYS A 429 11.85 -1.09 -10.54
N TRP A 430 12.45 -1.68 -9.53
CA TRP A 430 12.01 -1.49 -8.15
C TRP A 430 12.27 -0.06 -7.66
N ASP A 431 13.45 0.48 -7.91
CA ASP A 431 13.81 1.85 -7.53
C ASP A 431 12.91 2.88 -8.21
N PHE A 432 12.60 2.67 -9.50
CA PHE A 432 11.67 3.54 -10.21
C PHE A 432 10.24 3.47 -9.63
N ARG A 433 9.80 2.29 -9.23
CA ARG A 433 8.52 2.13 -8.52
C ARG A 433 8.51 2.90 -7.19
N LEU A 434 9.58 2.78 -6.40
CA LEU A 434 9.73 3.55 -5.16
C LEU A 434 9.77 5.05 -5.42
N PHE A 435 10.45 5.48 -6.50
CA PHE A 435 10.46 6.86 -6.96
C PHE A 435 9.05 7.38 -7.23
N LEU A 436 8.24 6.64 -8.01
CA LEU A 436 6.85 7.03 -8.29
C LEU A 436 5.99 7.10 -7.01
N HIS A 437 6.20 6.19 -6.08
CA HIS A 437 5.53 6.24 -4.78
C HIS A 437 5.95 7.47 -3.97
N SER A 438 7.23 7.89 -4.02
CA SER A 438 7.72 9.06 -3.30
C SER A 438 7.12 10.37 -3.81
N LEU A 439 6.79 10.46 -5.10
CA LEU A 439 6.12 11.61 -5.69
C LEU A 439 4.63 11.70 -5.34
N TYR A 440 4.03 10.58 -4.94
CA TYR A 440 2.63 10.49 -4.55
C TYR A 440 1.67 11.15 -5.58
N GLY A 441 1.75 10.69 -6.84
CA GLY A 441 0.99 11.25 -7.97
C GLY A 441 1.45 12.67 -8.32
N MET A 442 0.50 13.58 -8.41
CA MET A 442 0.75 15.00 -8.74
C MET A 442 1.21 15.81 -7.51
N GLN A 443 1.31 15.24 -6.32
CA GLN A 443 1.59 15.98 -5.09
C GLN A 443 3.07 16.38 -4.95
N GLY A 444 3.98 15.44 -5.25
CA GLY A 444 5.42 15.65 -5.11
C GLY A 444 5.99 16.55 -6.19
N THR A 445 6.91 17.42 -5.79
CA THR A 445 7.71 18.24 -6.69
C THR A 445 9.08 17.64 -6.92
N ILE A 446 9.62 17.85 -8.12
CA ILE A 446 10.91 17.35 -8.56
C ILE A 446 11.54 18.35 -9.53
N TRP A 447 12.85 18.52 -9.45
CA TRP A 447 13.59 19.25 -10.45
C TRP A 447 13.81 18.39 -11.71
N VAL A 448 13.45 18.92 -12.86
CA VAL A 448 13.58 18.22 -14.15
C VAL A 448 14.45 19.04 -15.10
N PRO A 449 15.71 18.64 -15.32
CA PRO A 449 16.55 19.27 -16.34
C PRO A 449 15.99 19.02 -17.74
N THR A 450 16.11 19.99 -18.62
CA THR A 450 15.70 19.79 -20.01
C THR A 450 16.61 18.79 -20.74
N TYR A 451 17.81 18.52 -20.25
CA TYR A 451 18.83 17.70 -20.92
C TYR A 451 19.04 18.06 -22.40
N LYS A 452 18.98 19.34 -22.69
CA LYS A 452 19.35 19.95 -23.95
C LYS A 452 20.43 20.99 -23.67
N ASP A 453 21.22 21.31 -24.66
CA ASP A 453 22.07 22.47 -24.63
C ASP A 453 21.21 23.68 -24.99
N ASP A 454 20.49 24.20 -23.97
CA ASP A 454 19.56 25.31 -24.15
C ASP A 454 20.29 26.64 -24.27
N LEU A 455 21.49 26.74 -23.69
CA LEU A 455 22.30 27.95 -23.65
C LEU A 455 23.71 27.65 -24.17
N ALA A 456 24.02 28.16 -25.35
CA ALA A 456 25.34 27.97 -25.95
C ALA A 456 26.38 28.86 -25.22
N GLN A 457 27.35 28.24 -24.57
CA GLN A 457 28.44 28.90 -23.87
C GLN A 457 29.32 29.67 -24.85
N ALA A 458 29.51 30.98 -24.66
CA ALA A 458 30.32 31.83 -25.54
C ALA A 458 31.78 31.99 -25.07
N ASP A 459 32.04 31.90 -23.77
CA ASP A 459 33.39 32.01 -23.19
C ASP A 459 33.59 30.98 -22.08
N THR A 460 34.84 30.76 -21.67
CA THR A 460 35.21 29.88 -20.55
C THR A 460 34.63 30.38 -19.24
N ILE A 461 34.04 29.51 -18.46
CA ILE A 461 33.55 29.80 -17.10
C ILE A 461 34.69 29.54 -16.12
N GLY A 462 35.17 30.54 -15.45
CA GLY A 462 36.21 30.37 -14.45
C GLY A 462 35.72 29.73 -13.17
N ALA A 463 36.60 29.07 -12.45
CA ALA A 463 36.24 28.32 -11.23
C ALA A 463 35.58 29.16 -10.12
N ALA A 464 35.80 30.45 -10.10
CA ALA A 464 35.24 31.38 -9.11
C ALA A 464 34.21 32.36 -9.70
N ASP A 465 33.84 32.19 -10.96
CA ASP A 465 32.92 33.08 -11.63
C ASP A 465 31.47 32.85 -11.19
N THR A 466 30.78 33.93 -10.90
CA THR A 466 29.35 33.95 -10.60
C THR A 466 28.52 34.51 -11.78
N SER A 467 29.17 34.70 -12.92
CA SER A 467 28.52 35.06 -14.19
C SER A 467 29.27 34.42 -15.34
N PHE A 468 28.56 34.14 -16.43
CA PHE A 468 29.13 33.57 -17.64
C PHE A 468 28.44 34.10 -18.89
N GLN A 469 29.15 34.00 -20.00
CA GLN A 469 28.69 34.52 -21.29
C GLN A 469 28.06 33.41 -22.11
N ILE A 470 26.95 33.73 -22.76
CA ILE A 470 26.26 32.87 -23.74
C ILE A 470 26.10 33.59 -25.07
N GLU A 471 25.87 32.84 -26.14
CA GLU A 471 25.43 33.43 -27.39
C GLU A 471 24.08 34.12 -27.18
N ASN A 472 23.91 35.32 -27.78
CA ASN A 472 22.68 36.10 -27.61
C ASN A 472 21.48 35.42 -28.27
N ILE A 473 20.54 34.96 -27.46
CA ILE A 473 19.28 34.36 -27.87
C ILE A 473 18.06 35.21 -27.48
N LYS A 474 18.30 36.49 -27.11
CA LYS A 474 17.29 37.40 -26.63
C LYS A 474 16.65 36.99 -25.29
N LEU A 475 17.44 36.33 -24.44
CA LEU A 475 16.99 35.89 -23.14
C LEU A 475 16.66 37.09 -22.22
N ALA A 476 17.54 38.09 -22.21
CA ALA A 476 17.34 39.32 -21.44
C ALA A 476 16.05 40.05 -21.80
N GLU A 477 15.67 40.07 -23.09
CA GLU A 477 14.47 40.73 -23.59
C GLU A 477 13.19 39.95 -23.22
N ASN A 478 13.22 38.59 -23.34
CA ASN A 478 12.02 37.78 -23.31
C ASN A 478 11.80 37.03 -21.98
N MET A 479 12.84 36.86 -21.16
CA MET A 479 12.78 36.03 -19.96
C MET A 479 13.12 36.74 -18.65
N THR A 480 13.39 38.06 -18.66
CA THR A 480 13.77 38.80 -17.45
C THR A 480 12.72 38.74 -16.32
N TYR A 481 11.46 38.55 -16.67
CA TYR A 481 10.35 38.48 -15.71
C TYR A 481 9.80 37.06 -15.55
N ASN A 482 10.48 36.06 -16.09
CA ASN A 482 10.04 34.68 -16.02
C ASN A 482 10.22 34.11 -14.60
N THR A 483 9.18 33.51 -14.05
CA THR A 483 9.19 32.86 -12.74
C THR A 483 9.27 31.34 -12.82
N LEU A 484 9.21 30.76 -14.02
CA LEU A 484 9.21 29.31 -14.21
C LEU A 484 10.61 28.73 -14.48
N ARG A 485 11.43 29.46 -15.27
CA ARG A 485 12.78 29.03 -15.69
C ARG A 485 13.85 29.89 -15.04
N THR A 486 14.03 29.72 -13.76
CA THR A 486 14.98 30.49 -12.95
C THR A 486 16.22 29.71 -12.57
N HIS A 487 16.35 28.47 -13.01
CA HIS A 487 17.44 27.58 -12.61
C HIS A 487 18.09 26.89 -13.80
N LEU A 488 19.38 26.56 -13.62
CA LEU A 488 20.22 25.90 -14.62
C LEU A 488 20.87 24.63 -14.06
N ALA A 489 21.04 23.67 -14.94
CA ALA A 489 21.85 22.48 -14.74
C ALA A 489 23.04 22.50 -15.69
N PHE A 490 24.26 22.50 -15.16
CA PHE A 490 25.49 22.36 -15.92
C PHE A 490 25.90 20.89 -15.88
N ILE A 491 25.77 20.20 -16.99
CA ILE A 491 25.95 18.74 -17.09
C ILE A 491 27.22 18.44 -17.88
N LYS A 492 28.22 17.88 -17.23
CA LYS A 492 29.48 17.50 -17.84
C LYS A 492 29.40 16.11 -18.49
N PRO A 493 30.26 15.83 -19.50
CA PRO A 493 30.31 14.53 -20.14
C PRO A 493 30.67 13.36 -19.19
N ASP A 494 31.35 13.64 -18.07
CA ASP A 494 31.69 12.65 -17.04
C ASP A 494 30.52 12.34 -16.10
N GLY A 495 29.37 13.03 -16.27
CA GLY A 495 28.17 12.89 -15.47
C GLY A 495 28.16 13.78 -14.22
N THR A 496 29.18 14.59 -13.98
CA THR A 496 29.16 15.61 -12.93
C THR A 496 28.15 16.69 -13.30
N THR A 497 27.31 17.12 -12.36
CA THR A 497 26.28 18.09 -12.59
C THR A 497 26.28 19.16 -11.49
N TYR A 498 26.18 20.43 -11.90
CA TYR A 498 26.03 21.56 -10.99
C TYR A 498 24.66 22.20 -11.23
N TYR A 499 23.98 22.59 -10.16
CA TYR A 499 22.68 23.27 -10.21
C TYR A 499 22.84 24.68 -9.66
N ARG A 500 22.35 25.68 -10.37
CA ARG A 500 22.45 27.10 -10.01
C ARG A 500 21.18 27.85 -10.29
N GLU A 501 20.91 28.86 -9.48
CA GLU A 501 19.83 29.81 -9.70
C GLU A 501 20.34 30.98 -10.53
N ILE A 502 19.50 31.43 -11.49
CA ILE A 502 19.75 32.64 -12.28
C ILE A 502 19.41 33.83 -11.42
N THR A 503 20.36 34.68 -11.16
CA THR A 503 20.17 35.92 -10.38
C THR A 503 20.03 37.17 -11.25
N GLY A 504 20.41 37.09 -12.52
CA GLY A 504 20.27 38.17 -13.46
C GLY A 504 20.67 37.77 -14.88
N ILE A 505 20.08 38.45 -15.84
CA ILE A 505 20.37 38.29 -17.28
C ILE A 505 20.53 39.67 -17.86
N VAL A 506 21.62 39.92 -18.59
CA VAL A 506 21.94 41.20 -19.20
C VAL A 506 22.46 41.02 -20.62
N GLU A 507 21.91 41.70 -21.56
CA GLU A 507 22.48 41.80 -22.93
C GLU A 507 23.76 42.65 -22.89
N LEU A 508 24.88 42.07 -23.29
CA LEU A 508 26.16 42.76 -23.36
C LEU A 508 26.30 43.47 -24.72
N ASP A 509 26.00 42.76 -25.78
CA ASP A 509 25.95 43.25 -27.15
C ASP A 509 25.02 42.37 -28.00
N GLU A 510 24.94 42.64 -29.31
CA GLU A 510 24.04 41.90 -30.23
C GLU A 510 24.38 40.43 -30.39
N ASN A 511 25.57 39.98 -29.94
CA ASN A 511 26.02 38.60 -30.07
C ASN A 511 26.12 37.87 -28.72
N ILE A 512 26.19 38.62 -27.59
CA ILE A 512 26.49 38.03 -26.29
C ILE A 512 25.52 38.54 -25.22
N GLU A 513 25.05 37.60 -24.43
CA GLU A 513 24.32 37.85 -23.16
C GLU A 513 25.15 37.31 -21.99
N VAL A 514 25.00 37.94 -20.83
CA VAL A 514 25.64 37.54 -19.57
C VAL A 514 24.57 37.06 -18.60
N ILE A 515 24.75 35.85 -18.10
CA ILE A 515 23.91 35.28 -17.05
C ILE A 515 24.66 35.31 -15.74
N SER A 516 24.06 35.85 -14.70
CA SER A 516 24.55 35.80 -13.33
C SER A 516 23.90 34.66 -12.58
N ILE A 517 24.68 33.92 -11.77
CA ILE A 517 24.26 32.79 -10.98
C ILE A 517 24.52 33.00 -9.49
N ASP A 518 23.78 32.31 -8.64
CA ASP A 518 23.81 32.42 -7.18
C ASP A 518 25.14 32.04 -6.55
N ALA A 519 25.90 31.12 -7.16
CA ALA A 519 27.18 30.64 -6.67
C ALA A 519 28.10 30.20 -7.82
N PHE A 520 29.40 30.21 -7.59
CA PHE A 520 30.42 29.72 -8.54
C PHE A 520 30.37 28.19 -8.70
N LEU A 521 30.91 27.68 -9.81
CA LEU A 521 30.91 26.23 -10.09
C LEU A 521 32.02 25.47 -9.33
N GLY A 522 33.08 26.15 -8.97
CA GLY A 522 34.21 25.55 -8.23
C GLY A 522 35.28 24.93 -9.11
N GLU A 523 35.06 24.87 -10.42
CA GLU A 523 36.02 24.40 -11.42
C GLU A 523 35.92 25.24 -12.69
N GLU A 524 37.01 25.27 -13.46
CA GLU A 524 37.01 25.92 -14.77
C GLU A 524 36.34 25.02 -15.83
N ILE A 525 35.42 25.58 -16.59
CA ILE A 525 34.72 24.88 -17.67
C ILE A 525 34.98 25.58 -19.00
N ALA A 526 35.74 24.94 -19.88
CA ALA A 526 36.01 25.43 -21.20
C ALA A 526 34.74 25.47 -22.07
N VAL A 527 34.71 26.28 -23.10
CA VAL A 527 33.61 26.35 -24.07
C VAL A 527 33.29 24.95 -24.62
N GLY A 528 32.04 24.53 -24.51
CA GLY A 528 31.58 23.20 -24.87
C GLY A 528 31.97 22.10 -23.90
N GLY A 529 32.53 22.43 -22.74
CA GLY A 529 32.91 21.47 -21.69
C GLY A 529 31.75 20.94 -20.87
N CYS A 530 30.58 21.59 -20.93
CA CYS A 530 29.33 21.12 -20.34
C CYS A 530 28.13 21.45 -21.23
N MET A 531 27.06 20.75 -21.03
CA MET A 531 25.73 21.09 -21.55
C MET A 531 25.04 21.96 -20.52
N ILE A 532 24.54 23.13 -20.91
CA ILE A 532 23.81 24.05 -20.05
C ILE A 532 22.33 23.94 -20.35
N SER A 533 21.61 23.31 -19.43
CA SER A 533 20.19 23.01 -19.55
C SER A 533 19.37 23.86 -18.60
N PHE A 534 18.18 24.29 -18.98
CA PHE A 534 17.21 24.78 -18.01
C PHE A 534 16.82 23.67 -17.03
N LEU A 535 16.59 24.06 -15.79
CA LEU A 535 16.15 23.20 -14.72
C LEU A 535 14.79 23.70 -14.22
N ASP A 536 13.75 22.98 -14.62
CA ASP A 536 12.38 23.35 -14.28
C ASP A 536 11.93 22.64 -12.99
N LEU A 537 11.33 23.37 -12.05
CA LEU A 537 10.64 22.74 -10.93
C LEU A 537 9.31 22.18 -11.44
N CYS A 538 9.14 20.89 -11.36
CA CYS A 538 8.02 20.20 -11.97
C CYS A 538 7.26 19.32 -10.98
N ARG A 539 6.06 18.95 -11.35
CA ARG A 539 5.30 17.85 -10.78
C ARG A 539 4.86 16.89 -11.89
N ARG A 540 4.40 15.72 -11.54
CA ARG A 540 3.74 14.85 -12.52
C ARG A 540 2.45 15.50 -13.03
N ALA A 541 2.18 15.37 -14.31
CA ALA A 541 0.96 15.91 -14.94
C ALA A 541 -0.28 15.00 -14.71
N SER A 542 -0.08 13.81 -14.15
CA SER A 542 -1.15 12.84 -13.89
C SER A 542 -0.99 12.14 -12.55
N ASP A 543 -2.10 11.90 -11.88
CA ASP A 543 -2.16 11.06 -10.68
C ASP A 543 -1.97 9.57 -10.99
N THR A 544 -2.25 9.17 -12.23
CA THR A 544 -2.11 7.79 -12.66
C THR A 544 -0.73 7.55 -13.26
N ALA A 545 0.01 6.61 -12.71
CA ALA A 545 1.20 6.05 -13.35
C ALA A 545 0.85 4.71 -13.97
N LYS A 546 1.22 4.52 -15.24
CA LYS A 546 0.99 3.27 -15.95
C LYS A 546 2.31 2.68 -16.41
N ILE A 547 2.66 1.50 -15.88
CA ILE A 547 3.84 0.74 -16.28
C ILE A 547 3.39 -0.39 -17.19
N ASP A 548 3.96 -0.47 -18.37
CA ASP A 548 3.74 -1.55 -19.32
C ASP A 548 4.97 -2.48 -19.33
N TRP A 549 4.78 -3.72 -18.89
CA TRP A 549 5.82 -4.73 -18.78
C TRP A 549 5.88 -5.56 -20.07
N PHE A 550 7.05 -5.63 -20.68
CA PHE A 550 7.30 -6.49 -21.86
C PHE A 550 7.89 -7.85 -21.48
N PHE A 551 8.66 -7.88 -20.40
CA PHE A 551 9.21 -9.07 -19.76
C PHE A 551 9.11 -8.91 -18.26
N PHE A 552 9.50 -9.91 -17.49
CA PHE A 552 9.40 -9.87 -16.02
C PHE A 552 10.32 -8.82 -15.36
N ASP A 553 11.37 -8.42 -16.07
CA ASP A 553 12.41 -7.49 -15.63
C ASP A 553 12.57 -6.26 -16.55
N HIS A 554 11.74 -6.15 -17.59
CA HIS A 554 11.79 -5.06 -18.55
C HIS A 554 10.45 -4.35 -18.63
N TYR A 555 10.45 -3.06 -18.45
CA TYR A 555 9.24 -2.26 -18.61
C TYR A 555 9.49 -0.96 -19.38
N ASN A 556 8.41 -0.39 -19.89
CA ASN A 556 8.33 0.94 -20.44
C ASN A 556 7.27 1.76 -19.69
N ILE A 557 7.61 2.98 -19.40
CA ILE A 557 6.68 3.95 -18.82
C ILE A 557 6.84 5.29 -19.51
N ASN A 558 5.74 5.97 -19.76
CA ASN A 558 5.71 7.33 -20.24
C ASN A 558 5.16 8.22 -19.13
N GLU A 559 5.97 9.16 -18.68
CA GLU A 559 5.62 10.15 -17.66
C GLU A 559 5.69 11.55 -18.23
N THR A 560 4.74 12.37 -17.85
CA THR A 560 4.72 13.80 -18.20
C THR A 560 4.85 14.63 -16.93
N TYR A 561 5.77 15.55 -16.96
CA TYR A 561 6.01 16.50 -15.88
C TYR A 561 5.59 17.89 -16.34
N MET A 562 4.96 18.64 -15.46
CA MET A 562 4.47 19.98 -15.70
C MET A 562 5.21 20.95 -14.78
N ALA A 563 5.75 22.01 -15.35
CA ALA A 563 6.46 23.05 -14.58
C ALA A 563 5.50 23.77 -13.62
N VAL A 564 6.00 24.08 -12.44
CA VAL A 564 5.29 24.83 -11.40
C VAL A 564 6.17 25.98 -10.93
N VAL A 565 5.55 27.03 -10.42
CA VAL A 565 6.26 28.14 -9.80
C VAL A 565 6.85 27.69 -8.46
N GLU A 566 8.12 28.12 -8.17
CA GLU A 566 8.82 27.83 -6.92
C GLU A 566 8.14 28.48 -5.70
#